data_2e997abe5c3901d5576652e9a051fbc6
#
_entry.id   2e997abe5c3901d5576652e9a051fbc6
#
_cell.length_a   1.000
_cell.length_b   1.000
_cell.length_c   1.000
_cell.angle_alpha   90.00
_cell.angle_beta   90.00
_cell.angle_gamma   90.00
#
_symmetry.space_group_name_H-M   'P 1'
#
loop_
_entity.id
_entity.type
_entity.pdbx_description
1 polymer ?
#
loop_
_entity_poly.entity_id
_entity_poly.type
_entity_poly.pdbx_seq_one_letter_code
_entity_poly.pdbx_strand_id
1 'polypeptide(L)'
;YTMQLYFDFSGYSDMAIGLGKMLGFDFNKNFDYPYISTSVSEFWRRWHISLGSWFRDYIYIPLGGNRVSTLKHVRNILIVWALTGLWHGASWNFVLWGVYYGFFLLLEKFVLQGVLERMPSWLRTVYTMLVVMIGWAFFSQTDFGALGHYLGAMFGIGASSFIDSTALYYLKTGFILLLISILACRPTPYLYFRRLIKRRPAAALVVNLILFALSV
;
A
#
# COMPACT_ATOMS: atom_id res chain seq x y z
N TYR A 1 -3.61 5.43 10.23
CA TYR A 1 -2.26 5.19 9.72
C TYR A 1 -2.27 4.66 8.27
N THR A 2 -3.03 3.57 7.95
CA THR A 2 -3.06 2.95 6.61
C THR A 2 -3.39 3.95 5.49
N MET A 3 -4.44 4.76 5.67
CA MET A 3 -4.82 5.80 4.71
C MET A 3 -3.79 6.92 4.64
N GLN A 4 -3.30 7.38 5.77
CA GLN A 4 -2.25 8.39 5.86
C GLN A 4 -1.01 7.97 5.07
N LEU A 5 -0.47 6.79 5.32
CA LEU A 5 0.72 6.28 4.65
C LEU A 5 0.58 6.28 3.11
N TYR A 6 -0.60 5.90 2.61
CA TYR A 6 -0.85 5.91 1.18
C TYR A 6 -0.91 7.32 0.61
N PHE A 7 -1.70 8.21 1.20
CA PHE A 7 -1.88 9.55 0.65
C PHE A 7 -0.64 10.42 0.81
N ASP A 8 0.09 10.33 1.93
CA ASP A 8 1.35 11.04 2.13
C ASP A 8 2.37 10.62 1.07
N PHE A 9 2.56 9.33 0.86
CA PHE A 9 3.58 8.85 -0.06
C PHE A 9 3.17 8.97 -1.54
N SER A 10 1.91 8.70 -1.88
CA SER A 10 1.44 8.89 -3.26
C SER A 10 1.42 10.37 -3.63
N GLY A 11 0.99 11.26 -2.74
CA GLY A 11 1.01 12.70 -2.95
C GLY A 11 2.44 13.25 -3.14
N TYR A 12 3.37 12.83 -2.29
CA TYR A 12 4.79 13.12 -2.47
C TYR A 12 5.30 12.67 -3.85
N SER A 13 4.99 11.44 -4.26
CA SER A 13 5.40 10.91 -5.56
C SER A 13 4.80 11.69 -6.73
N ASP A 14 3.53 12.08 -6.64
CA ASP A 14 2.87 12.85 -7.68
C ASP A 14 3.44 14.28 -7.78
N MET A 15 3.79 14.91 -6.65
CA MET A 15 4.49 16.18 -6.64
C MET A 15 5.87 16.07 -7.32
N ALA A 16 6.64 15.01 -7.00
CA ALA A 16 7.95 14.77 -7.62
C ALA A 16 7.83 14.56 -9.15
N ILE A 17 6.81 13.81 -9.60
CA ILE A 17 6.50 13.62 -11.03
C ILE A 17 6.15 14.96 -11.69
N GLY A 18 5.33 15.77 -11.01
CA GLY A 18 4.93 17.10 -11.51
C GLY A 18 6.12 18.04 -11.67
N LEU A 19 6.97 18.13 -10.66
CA LEU A 19 8.21 18.93 -10.71
C LEU A 19 9.18 18.42 -11.80
N GLY A 20 9.35 17.11 -11.92
CA GLY A 20 10.17 16.53 -12.98
C GLY A 20 9.67 16.93 -14.37
N LYS A 21 8.36 16.90 -14.60
CA LYS A 21 7.76 17.33 -15.88
C LYS A 21 8.02 18.80 -16.19
N MET A 22 8.03 19.68 -15.19
CA MET A 22 8.37 21.10 -15.36
C MET A 22 9.82 21.28 -15.82
N LEU A 23 10.71 20.34 -15.47
CA LEU A 23 12.11 20.31 -15.88
C LEU A 23 12.37 19.50 -17.14
N GLY A 24 11.32 18.96 -17.78
CA GLY A 24 11.43 18.17 -19.02
C GLY A 24 11.70 16.68 -18.78
N PHE A 25 11.59 16.17 -17.53
CA PHE A 25 11.77 14.75 -17.21
C PHE A 25 10.41 14.06 -17.11
N ASP A 26 10.29 12.88 -17.71
CA ASP A 26 9.13 12.01 -17.55
C ASP A 26 9.47 10.87 -16.58
N PHE A 27 8.94 10.96 -15.34
CA PHE A 27 9.02 9.90 -14.35
C PHE A 27 7.83 8.96 -14.45
N ASN A 28 8.09 7.69 -14.19
CA ASN A 28 7.04 6.68 -14.16
C ASN A 28 6.13 6.87 -12.93
N LYS A 29 4.85 6.47 -13.11
CA LYS A 29 3.88 6.37 -12.02
C LYS A 29 4.40 5.45 -10.92
N ASN A 30 4.29 5.88 -9.67
CA ASN A 30 4.76 5.12 -8.50
C ASN A 30 3.64 4.41 -7.73
N PHE A 31 2.40 4.85 -7.87
CA PHE A 31 1.20 4.26 -7.25
C PHE A 31 0.08 4.09 -8.27
N ASP A 32 -0.67 2.98 -8.15
CA ASP A 32 -1.81 2.67 -9.01
C ASP A 32 -2.99 2.10 -8.22
N TYR A 33 -3.60 2.90 -7.34
CA TYR A 33 -4.73 2.50 -6.51
C TYR A 33 -4.48 1.15 -5.79
N PRO A 34 -3.44 1.03 -4.96
CA PRO A 34 -3.02 -0.26 -4.41
C PRO A 34 -4.05 -0.89 -3.49
N TYR A 35 -4.91 -0.11 -2.83
CA TYR A 35 -5.88 -0.61 -1.85
C TYR A 35 -7.13 -1.27 -2.45
N ILE A 36 -7.24 -1.34 -3.77
CA ILE A 36 -8.27 -2.15 -4.44
C ILE A 36 -7.73 -3.50 -4.92
N SER A 37 -6.48 -3.83 -4.61
CA SER A 37 -5.83 -5.08 -5.02
C SER A 37 -6.54 -6.30 -4.45
N THR A 38 -6.55 -7.38 -5.23
CA THR A 38 -7.18 -8.65 -4.92
C THR A 38 -6.19 -9.74 -4.53
N SER A 39 -4.90 -9.39 -4.40
CA SER A 39 -3.83 -10.25 -3.88
C SER A 39 -2.67 -9.40 -3.38
N VAL A 40 -1.85 -9.95 -2.48
CA VAL A 40 -0.63 -9.29 -2.01
C VAL A 40 0.35 -9.06 -3.18
N SER A 41 0.40 -10.01 -4.10
CA SER A 41 1.20 -9.88 -5.32
C SER A 41 0.72 -8.72 -6.22
N GLU A 42 -0.59 -8.51 -6.36
CA GLU A 42 -1.14 -7.37 -7.08
C GLU A 42 -0.88 -6.06 -6.35
N PHE A 43 -1.02 -6.06 -5.01
CA PHE A 43 -0.76 -4.90 -4.18
C PHE A 43 0.65 -4.34 -4.42
N TRP A 44 1.68 -5.17 -4.38
CA TRP A 44 3.07 -4.75 -4.60
C TRP A 44 3.39 -4.35 -6.04
N ARG A 45 2.60 -4.75 -7.02
CA ARG A 45 2.69 -4.22 -8.39
C ARG A 45 2.09 -2.82 -8.54
N ARG A 46 1.28 -2.39 -7.55
CA ARG A 46 0.57 -1.10 -7.53
C ARG A 46 1.13 -0.11 -6.50
N TRP A 47 1.91 -0.62 -5.54
CA TRP A 47 2.56 0.15 -4.48
C TRP A 47 4.03 0.31 -4.75
N HIS A 48 4.57 1.56 -4.69
CA HIS A 48 5.98 1.88 -4.85
C HIS A 48 6.63 1.18 -6.07
N ILE A 49 6.01 1.39 -7.22
CA ILE A 49 6.31 0.67 -8.48
C ILE A 49 7.77 0.84 -8.88
N SER A 50 8.36 2.02 -8.68
CA SER A 50 9.75 2.30 -8.99
C SER A 50 10.71 1.40 -8.21
N LEU A 51 10.51 1.28 -6.88
CA LEU A 51 11.32 0.40 -6.03
C LEU A 51 11.13 -1.07 -6.40
N GLY A 52 9.87 -1.50 -6.59
CA GLY A 52 9.54 -2.87 -6.99
C GLY A 52 10.19 -3.25 -8.32
N SER A 53 10.18 -2.33 -9.31
CA SER A 53 10.84 -2.52 -10.60
C SER A 53 12.36 -2.63 -10.44
N TRP A 54 12.97 -1.78 -9.62
CA TRP A 54 14.39 -1.82 -9.37
C TRP A 54 14.82 -3.16 -8.75
N PHE A 55 14.16 -3.62 -7.68
CA PHE A 55 14.46 -4.92 -7.06
C PHE A 55 14.23 -6.09 -8.02
N ARG A 56 13.19 -6.01 -8.86
CA ARG A 56 12.93 -7.02 -9.88
C ARG A 56 14.07 -7.08 -10.90
N ASP A 57 14.47 -5.95 -11.45
CA ASP A 57 15.37 -5.90 -12.60
C ASP A 57 16.84 -6.14 -12.18
N TYR A 58 17.24 -5.64 -11.02
CA TYR A 58 18.63 -5.70 -10.57
C TYR A 58 18.93 -6.84 -9.58
N ILE A 59 17.92 -7.46 -8.97
CA ILE A 59 18.15 -8.55 -8.00
C ILE A 59 17.38 -9.80 -8.39
N TYR A 60 16.06 -9.72 -8.56
CA TYR A 60 15.24 -10.90 -8.80
C TYR A 60 15.56 -11.59 -10.14
N ILE A 61 15.63 -10.85 -11.24
CA ILE A 61 15.96 -11.38 -12.57
C ILE A 61 17.40 -11.93 -12.62
N PRO A 62 18.45 -11.24 -12.15
CA PRO A 62 19.81 -11.79 -12.10
C PRO A 62 19.93 -13.06 -11.25
N LEU A 63 19.14 -13.24 -10.20
CA LEU A 63 19.09 -14.49 -9.43
C LEU A 63 18.37 -15.65 -10.16
N GLY A 64 17.91 -15.41 -11.39
CA GLY A 64 17.18 -16.36 -12.24
C GLY A 64 15.65 -16.22 -12.18
N GLY A 65 15.13 -15.28 -11.39
CA GLY A 65 13.68 -14.98 -11.28
C GLY A 65 12.85 -16.21 -10.92
N ASN A 66 11.81 -16.46 -11.70
CA ASN A 66 10.94 -17.64 -11.59
C ASN A 66 11.30 -18.77 -12.60
N ARG A 67 12.39 -18.59 -13.38
CA ARG A 67 12.84 -19.56 -14.40
C ARG A 67 13.85 -20.56 -13.83
N VAL A 68 13.74 -20.88 -12.55
CA VAL A 68 14.64 -21.77 -11.79
C VAL A 68 13.79 -22.80 -11.04
N SER A 69 14.44 -23.78 -10.39
CA SER A 69 13.74 -24.74 -9.55
C SER A 69 12.96 -24.04 -8.42
N THR A 70 11.91 -24.69 -7.93
CA THR A 70 11.03 -24.14 -6.88
C THR A 70 11.81 -23.65 -5.66
N LEU A 71 12.80 -24.42 -5.19
CA LEU A 71 13.63 -24.06 -4.04
C LEU A 71 14.45 -22.78 -4.30
N LYS A 72 15.04 -22.65 -5.48
CA LYS A 72 15.76 -21.43 -5.87
C LYS A 72 14.81 -20.24 -6.01
N HIS A 73 13.59 -20.47 -6.50
CA HIS A 73 12.59 -19.42 -6.60
C HIS A 73 12.15 -18.91 -5.22
N VAL A 74 11.88 -19.82 -4.26
CA VAL A 74 11.61 -19.46 -2.85
C VAL A 74 12.76 -18.61 -2.28
N ARG A 75 14.00 -19.07 -2.43
CA ARG A 75 15.19 -18.32 -2.03
C ARG A 75 15.22 -16.92 -2.64
N ASN A 76 14.97 -16.80 -3.95
CA ASN A 76 15.03 -15.51 -4.66
C ASN A 76 14.00 -14.52 -4.11
N ILE A 77 12.77 -14.96 -3.83
CA ILE A 77 11.74 -14.12 -3.21
C ILE A 77 12.19 -13.68 -1.82
N LEU A 78 12.67 -14.60 -0.98
CA LEU A 78 13.09 -14.26 0.38
C LEU A 78 14.28 -13.30 0.39
N ILE A 79 15.25 -13.46 -0.50
CA ILE A 79 16.39 -12.53 -0.63
C ILE A 79 15.89 -11.14 -1.02
N VAL A 80 15.05 -11.03 -2.05
CA VAL A 80 14.52 -9.74 -2.50
C VAL A 80 13.79 -9.05 -1.38
N TRP A 81 12.92 -9.74 -0.65
CA TRP A 81 12.11 -9.14 0.41
C TRP A 81 12.92 -8.82 1.67
N ALA A 82 13.90 -9.63 2.04
CA ALA A 82 14.84 -9.30 3.11
C ALA A 82 15.64 -8.03 2.77
N LEU A 83 16.14 -7.93 1.54
CA LEU A 83 16.86 -6.74 1.07
C LEU A 83 15.94 -5.51 0.97
N THR A 84 14.68 -5.69 0.56
CA THR A 84 13.69 -4.60 0.57
C THR A 84 13.46 -4.09 1.99
N GLY A 85 13.36 -4.99 2.97
CA GLY A 85 13.28 -4.61 4.38
C GLY A 85 14.51 -3.84 4.86
N LEU A 86 15.71 -4.34 4.60
CA LEU A 86 16.97 -3.67 4.96
C LEU A 86 17.14 -2.30 4.29
N TRP A 87 16.62 -2.14 3.07
CA TRP A 87 16.63 -0.85 2.37
C TRP A 87 15.81 0.22 3.12
N HIS A 88 14.74 -0.17 3.79
CA HIS A 88 13.92 0.74 4.60
C HIS A 88 14.60 1.20 5.88
N GLY A 89 15.57 0.44 6.40
CA GLY A 89 16.34 0.80 7.58
C GLY A 89 17.01 -0.38 8.27
N ALA A 90 18.06 -0.08 9.03
CA ALA A 90 18.85 -1.08 9.78
C ALA A 90 18.18 -1.45 11.11
N SER A 91 16.90 -1.86 11.05
CA SER A 91 16.15 -2.31 12.22
C SER A 91 15.40 -3.61 11.93
N TRP A 92 15.30 -4.47 12.94
CA TRP A 92 14.69 -5.80 12.80
C TRP A 92 13.22 -5.77 12.40
N ASN A 93 12.46 -4.73 12.76
CA ASN A 93 11.07 -4.58 12.34
C ASN A 93 10.96 -4.50 10.81
N PHE A 94 11.87 -3.82 10.11
CA PHE A 94 11.88 -3.76 8.65
C PHE A 94 12.26 -5.09 8.01
N VAL A 95 13.22 -5.81 8.59
CA VAL A 95 13.58 -7.16 8.11
C VAL A 95 12.40 -8.11 8.26
N LEU A 96 11.74 -8.11 9.43
CA LEU A 96 10.55 -8.93 9.67
C LEU A 96 9.38 -8.53 8.78
N TRP A 97 9.18 -7.25 8.52
CA TRP A 97 8.22 -6.73 7.56
C TRP A 97 8.49 -7.28 6.14
N GLY A 98 9.74 -7.28 5.70
CA GLY A 98 10.13 -7.87 4.42
C GLY A 98 9.87 -9.37 4.38
N VAL A 99 10.30 -10.12 5.39
CA VAL A 99 10.07 -11.58 5.51
C VAL A 99 8.58 -11.90 5.54
N TYR A 100 7.78 -11.12 6.26
CA TYR A 100 6.32 -11.22 6.30
C TYR A 100 5.70 -11.16 4.89
N TYR A 101 6.05 -10.18 4.07
CA TYR A 101 5.54 -10.10 2.71
C TYR A 101 6.11 -11.17 1.80
N GLY A 102 7.37 -11.53 1.94
CA GLY A 102 7.97 -12.68 1.26
C GLY A 102 7.19 -13.97 1.53
N PHE A 103 6.81 -14.20 2.79
CA PHE A 103 5.99 -15.34 3.19
C PHE A 103 4.61 -15.32 2.51
N PHE A 104 3.88 -14.20 2.55
CA PHE A 104 2.54 -14.12 1.94
C PHE A 104 2.58 -14.26 0.41
N LEU A 105 3.61 -13.76 -0.26
CA LEU A 105 3.79 -13.97 -1.70
C LEU A 105 4.02 -15.44 -2.05
N LEU A 106 4.80 -16.16 -1.25
CA LEU A 106 5.00 -17.60 -1.41
C LEU A 106 3.73 -18.38 -1.09
N LEU A 107 3.04 -18.00 -0.01
CA LEU A 107 1.76 -18.60 0.39
C LEU A 107 0.69 -18.44 -0.70
N GLU A 108 0.53 -17.24 -1.24
CA GLU A 108 -0.40 -16.99 -2.36
C GLU A 108 -0.04 -17.86 -3.56
N LYS A 109 1.23 -17.91 -3.92
CA LYS A 109 1.67 -18.59 -5.13
C LYS A 109 1.55 -20.11 -5.06
N PHE A 110 1.93 -20.71 -3.94
CA PHE A 110 2.06 -22.16 -3.83
C PHE A 110 0.88 -22.84 -3.11
N VAL A 111 0.10 -22.10 -2.33
CA VAL A 111 -0.95 -22.68 -1.48
C VAL A 111 -2.31 -22.06 -1.77
N LEU A 112 -2.41 -20.72 -1.76
CA LEU A 112 -3.71 -20.04 -1.79
C LEU A 112 -4.23 -19.73 -3.19
N GLN A 113 -3.45 -19.90 -4.25
CA GLN A 113 -3.85 -19.52 -5.60
C GLN A 113 -5.24 -20.06 -5.98
N GLY A 114 -5.45 -21.36 -5.85
CA GLY A 114 -6.72 -22.00 -6.21
C GLY A 114 -7.91 -21.58 -5.33
N VAL A 115 -7.65 -21.20 -4.09
CA VAL A 115 -8.67 -20.67 -3.16
C VAL A 115 -9.03 -19.24 -3.56
N LEU A 116 -8.03 -18.38 -3.76
CA LEU A 116 -8.23 -16.99 -4.14
C LEU A 116 -8.97 -16.86 -5.48
N GLU A 117 -8.66 -17.69 -6.45
CA GLU A 117 -9.33 -17.69 -7.76
C GLU A 117 -10.84 -17.97 -7.67
N ARG A 118 -11.27 -18.76 -6.67
CA ARG A 118 -12.69 -19.11 -6.42
C ARG A 118 -13.44 -18.08 -5.59
N MET A 119 -12.70 -17.18 -4.89
CA MET A 119 -13.31 -16.17 -4.03
C MET A 119 -13.80 -14.97 -4.84
N PRO A 120 -14.94 -14.34 -4.46
CA PRO A 120 -15.37 -13.09 -5.07
C PRO A 120 -14.34 -11.97 -4.83
N SER A 121 -14.23 -11.04 -5.78
CA SER A 121 -13.19 -10.00 -5.77
C SER A 121 -13.19 -9.14 -4.50
N TRP A 122 -14.35 -8.81 -3.96
CA TRP A 122 -14.45 -8.03 -2.73
C TRP A 122 -13.83 -8.74 -1.52
N LEU A 123 -14.01 -10.07 -1.42
CA LEU A 123 -13.46 -10.87 -0.32
C LEU A 123 -11.93 -10.99 -0.45
N ARG A 124 -11.42 -11.11 -1.68
CA ARG A 124 -9.98 -11.07 -1.97
C ARG A 124 -9.38 -9.73 -1.59
N THR A 125 -10.08 -8.61 -1.88
CA THR A 125 -9.63 -7.29 -1.45
C THR A 125 -9.60 -7.17 0.07
N VAL A 126 -10.62 -7.67 0.78
CA VAL A 126 -10.62 -7.70 2.26
C VAL A 126 -9.42 -8.49 2.79
N TYR A 127 -9.18 -9.71 2.27
CA TYR A 127 -8.01 -10.50 2.62
C TYR A 127 -6.70 -9.72 2.41
N THR A 128 -6.52 -9.15 1.21
CA THR A 128 -5.32 -8.37 0.88
C THR A 128 -5.14 -7.20 1.81
N MET A 129 -6.21 -6.45 2.11
CA MET A 129 -6.16 -5.31 3.01
C MET A 129 -5.84 -5.70 4.45
N LEU A 130 -6.36 -6.85 4.95
CA LEU A 130 -5.99 -7.36 6.27
C LEU A 130 -4.48 -7.67 6.35
N VAL A 131 -3.95 -8.38 5.34
CA VAL A 131 -2.50 -8.65 5.26
C VAL A 131 -1.71 -7.34 5.21
N VAL A 132 -2.14 -6.37 4.41
CA VAL A 132 -1.46 -5.07 4.28
C VAL A 132 -1.50 -4.27 5.59
N MET A 133 -2.64 -4.21 6.27
CA MET A 133 -2.77 -3.48 7.55
C MET A 133 -1.89 -4.08 8.64
N ILE A 134 -1.81 -5.41 8.73
CA ILE A 134 -0.87 -6.09 9.65
C ILE A 134 0.58 -5.77 9.25
N GLY A 135 0.90 -5.80 7.96
CA GLY A 135 2.23 -5.40 7.46
C GLY A 135 2.60 -3.97 7.85
N TRP A 136 1.65 -3.04 7.81
CA TRP A 136 1.88 -1.66 8.26
C TRP A 136 2.08 -1.54 9.77
N ALA A 137 1.54 -2.46 10.58
CA ALA A 137 1.85 -2.52 12.01
C ALA A 137 3.33 -2.87 12.24
N PHE A 138 3.86 -3.87 11.55
CA PHE A 138 5.31 -4.18 11.57
C PHE A 138 6.17 -2.99 11.16
N PHE A 139 5.75 -2.26 10.14
CA PHE A 139 6.48 -1.11 9.63
C PHE A 139 6.50 0.06 10.60
N SER A 140 5.40 0.28 11.34
CA SER A 140 5.22 1.44 12.22
C SER A 140 5.86 1.31 13.59
N GLN A 141 6.11 0.08 14.07
CA GLN A 141 6.57 -0.20 15.43
C GLN A 141 8.00 -0.73 15.40
N THR A 142 8.94 -0.02 16.02
CA THR A 142 10.34 -0.45 16.15
C THR A 142 10.57 -1.31 17.39
N ASP A 143 9.75 -1.15 18.42
CA ASP A 143 9.76 -1.95 19.65
C ASP A 143 8.81 -3.16 19.51
N PHE A 144 9.31 -4.36 19.78
CA PHE A 144 8.53 -5.60 19.65
C PHE A 144 7.45 -5.77 20.72
N GLY A 145 7.65 -5.21 21.91
CA GLY A 145 6.62 -5.18 22.94
C GLY A 145 5.44 -4.31 22.50
N ALA A 146 5.73 -3.10 22.00
CA ALA A 146 4.74 -2.19 21.43
C ALA A 146 4.04 -2.82 20.22
N LEU A 147 4.77 -3.51 19.34
CA LEU A 147 4.19 -4.24 18.20
C LEU A 147 3.21 -5.32 18.68
N GLY A 148 3.60 -6.12 19.68
CA GLY A 148 2.73 -7.16 20.25
C GLY A 148 1.44 -6.57 20.83
N HIS A 149 1.53 -5.49 21.60
CA HIS A 149 0.37 -4.77 22.11
C HIS A 149 -0.51 -4.18 20.99
N TYR A 150 0.11 -3.57 19.98
CA TYR A 150 -0.63 -2.99 18.85
C TYR A 150 -1.38 -4.07 18.06
N LEU A 151 -0.73 -5.18 17.72
CA LEU A 151 -1.37 -6.31 17.06
C LEU A 151 -2.47 -6.92 17.94
N GLY A 152 -2.22 -7.11 19.24
CA GLY A 152 -3.23 -7.58 20.18
C GLY A 152 -4.46 -6.68 20.19
N ALA A 153 -4.28 -5.36 20.26
CA ALA A 153 -5.36 -4.39 20.22
C ALA A 153 -6.15 -4.42 18.89
N MET A 154 -5.50 -4.65 17.76
CA MET A 154 -6.18 -4.82 16.45
C MET A 154 -7.19 -6.00 16.47
N PHE A 155 -6.96 -7.01 17.29
CA PHE A 155 -7.83 -8.18 17.45
C PHE A 155 -8.65 -8.16 18.76
N GLY A 156 -8.71 -7.01 19.45
CA GLY A 156 -9.52 -6.82 20.66
C GLY A 156 -8.91 -7.43 21.93
N ILE A 157 -7.64 -7.87 21.90
CA ILE A 157 -6.96 -8.39 23.10
C ILE A 157 -6.72 -7.23 24.08
N GLY A 158 -7.22 -7.37 25.30
CA GLY A 158 -7.14 -6.34 26.35
C GLY A 158 -8.20 -5.24 26.24
N ALA A 159 -9.11 -5.31 25.27
CA ALA A 159 -10.21 -4.36 25.14
C ALA A 159 -11.26 -4.61 26.25
N SER A 160 -11.63 -3.55 26.97
CA SER A 160 -12.70 -3.60 27.99
C SER A 160 -14.11 -3.53 27.37
N SER A 161 -14.21 -3.04 26.13
CA SER A 161 -15.44 -2.92 25.36
C SER A 161 -15.15 -2.98 23.87
N PHE A 162 -16.16 -3.35 23.06
CA PHE A 162 -16.03 -3.38 21.60
C PHE A 162 -15.86 -1.97 21.00
N ILE A 163 -16.53 -0.98 21.57
CA ILE A 163 -16.41 0.45 21.23
C ILE A 163 -16.46 1.23 22.55
N ASP A 164 -15.44 2.04 22.82
CA ASP A 164 -15.43 2.99 23.93
C ASP A 164 -15.76 4.42 23.45
N SER A 165 -15.89 5.34 24.41
CA SER A 165 -16.19 6.75 24.11
C SER A 165 -15.11 7.43 23.27
N THR A 166 -13.86 7.04 23.45
CA THR A 166 -12.70 7.57 22.71
C THR A 166 -12.73 7.11 21.24
N ALA A 167 -12.96 5.82 21.01
CA ALA A 167 -13.11 5.27 19.66
C ALA A 167 -14.29 5.92 18.93
N LEU A 168 -15.43 6.11 19.62
CA LEU A 168 -16.60 6.76 19.05
C LEU A 168 -16.34 8.24 18.73
N TYR A 169 -15.59 8.95 19.58
CA TYR A 169 -15.17 10.33 19.32
C TYR A 169 -14.33 10.43 18.05
N TYR A 170 -13.27 9.62 17.91
CA TYR A 170 -12.43 9.62 16.72
C TYR A 170 -13.17 9.17 15.47
N LEU A 171 -14.09 8.22 15.59
CA LEU A 171 -14.92 7.81 14.48
C LEU A 171 -15.83 8.95 14.00
N LYS A 172 -16.48 9.65 14.92
CA LYS A 172 -17.37 10.78 14.59
C LYS A 172 -16.61 11.95 13.97
N THR A 173 -15.49 12.34 14.56
CA THR A 173 -14.69 13.49 14.09
C THR A 173 -13.96 13.19 12.78
N GLY A 174 -13.50 11.97 12.58
CA GLY A 174 -12.78 11.52 11.39
C GLY A 174 -13.65 10.91 10.29
N PHE A 175 -14.97 10.73 10.51
CA PHE A 175 -15.84 9.95 9.62
C PHE A 175 -15.83 10.46 8.17
N ILE A 176 -16.00 11.77 7.98
CA ILE A 176 -16.04 12.39 6.65
C ILE A 176 -14.69 12.19 5.94
N LEU A 177 -13.60 12.45 6.65
CA LEU A 177 -12.26 12.26 6.10
C LEU A 177 -11.98 10.79 5.74
N LEU A 178 -12.40 9.86 6.59
CA LEU A 178 -12.28 8.42 6.33
C LEU A 178 -13.09 8.01 5.09
N LEU A 179 -14.31 8.50 4.96
CA LEU A 179 -15.17 8.22 3.80
C LEU A 179 -14.55 8.75 2.50
N ILE A 180 -14.08 10.00 2.51
CA ILE A 180 -13.39 10.61 1.36
C ILE A 180 -12.14 9.80 1.01
N SER A 181 -11.34 9.40 2.00
CA SER A 181 -10.12 8.60 1.80
C SER A 181 -10.43 7.25 1.16
N ILE A 182 -11.47 6.53 1.63
CA ILE A 182 -11.89 5.25 1.05
C ILE A 182 -12.33 5.41 -0.41
N LEU A 183 -13.10 6.46 -0.71
CA LEU A 183 -13.52 6.76 -2.09
C LEU A 183 -12.34 7.12 -2.98
N ALA A 184 -11.41 7.92 -2.48
CA ALA A 184 -10.21 8.35 -3.22
C ALA A 184 -9.21 7.21 -3.49
N CYS A 185 -9.27 6.10 -2.73
CA CYS A 185 -8.51 4.89 -3.03
C CYS A 185 -8.95 4.17 -4.32
N ARG A 186 -10.02 4.63 -4.98
CA ARG A 186 -10.54 4.04 -6.22
C ARG A 186 -10.29 4.97 -7.43
N PRO A 187 -10.11 4.44 -8.64
CA PRO A 187 -9.91 5.25 -9.83
C PRO A 187 -11.16 6.04 -10.26
N THR A 188 -12.35 5.58 -9.86
CA THR A 188 -13.64 6.14 -10.34
C THR A 188 -13.80 7.64 -10.07
N PRO A 189 -13.55 8.17 -8.85
CA PRO A 189 -13.66 9.61 -8.59
C PRO A 189 -12.71 10.43 -9.46
N TYR A 190 -11.45 9.99 -9.58
CA TYR A 190 -10.46 10.65 -10.41
C TYR A 190 -10.86 10.67 -11.91
N LEU A 191 -11.34 9.53 -12.43
CA LEU A 191 -11.77 9.42 -13.82
C LEU A 191 -12.98 10.30 -14.12
N TYR A 192 -13.92 10.36 -13.18
CA TYR A 192 -15.07 11.28 -13.29
C TYR A 192 -14.61 12.74 -13.31
N PHE A 193 -13.78 13.13 -12.36
CA PHE A 193 -13.23 14.47 -12.27
C PHE A 193 -12.43 14.86 -13.52
N ARG A 194 -11.57 13.97 -14.01
CA ARG A 194 -10.82 14.18 -15.26
C ARG A 194 -11.72 14.37 -16.48
N ARG A 195 -12.85 13.66 -16.57
CA ARG A 195 -13.83 13.87 -17.65
C ARG A 195 -14.52 15.23 -17.52
N LEU A 196 -14.86 15.65 -16.31
CA LEU A 196 -15.47 16.96 -16.04
C LEU A 196 -14.51 18.10 -16.44
N ILE A 197 -13.27 18.00 -16.03
CA ILE A 197 -12.21 18.97 -16.38
C ILE A 197 -12.03 19.11 -17.89
N LYS A 198 -11.96 18.00 -18.62
CA LYS A 198 -11.83 18.04 -20.10
C LYS A 198 -13.00 18.74 -20.78
N ARG A 199 -14.19 18.68 -20.20
CA ARG A 199 -15.40 19.34 -20.73
C ARG A 199 -15.53 20.81 -20.33
N ARG A 200 -14.92 21.23 -19.22
CA ARG A 200 -15.04 22.59 -18.64
C ARG A 200 -13.69 23.05 -18.08
N PRO A 201 -12.74 23.49 -18.94
CA PRO A 201 -11.40 23.86 -18.51
C PRO A 201 -11.35 25.02 -17.50
N ALA A 202 -12.30 25.97 -17.60
CA ALA A 202 -12.40 27.06 -16.62
C ALA A 202 -12.77 26.55 -15.22
N ALA A 203 -13.70 25.58 -15.12
CA ALA A 203 -14.03 24.94 -13.85
C ALA A 203 -12.83 24.14 -13.28
N ALA A 204 -11.99 23.58 -14.14
CA ALA A 204 -10.78 22.91 -13.73
C ALA A 204 -9.81 23.84 -13.01
N LEU A 205 -9.58 25.04 -13.56
CA LEU A 205 -8.72 26.04 -12.96
C LEU A 205 -9.22 26.43 -11.56
N VAL A 206 -10.52 26.70 -11.43
CA VAL A 206 -11.13 27.08 -10.13
C VAL A 206 -10.95 25.95 -9.10
N VAL A 207 -11.24 24.69 -9.49
CA VAL A 207 -11.09 23.54 -8.57
C VAL A 207 -9.63 23.34 -8.19
N ASN A 208 -8.68 23.46 -9.11
CA ASN A 208 -7.26 23.34 -8.80
C ASN A 208 -6.79 24.45 -7.85
N LEU A 209 -7.27 25.68 -8.02
CA LEU A 209 -6.96 26.78 -7.10
C LEU A 209 -7.56 26.54 -5.70
N ILE A 210 -8.80 26.01 -5.62
CA ILE A 210 -9.41 25.64 -4.34
C ILE A 210 -8.61 24.52 -3.66
N LEU A 211 -8.26 23.45 -4.40
CA LEU A 211 -7.46 22.36 -3.85
C LEU A 211 -6.09 22.84 -3.39
N PHE A 212 -5.45 23.72 -4.15
CA PHE A 212 -4.19 24.33 -3.75
C PHE A 212 -4.34 25.15 -2.46
N ALA A 213 -5.37 26.00 -2.36
CA ALA A 213 -5.63 26.80 -1.16
C ALA A 213 -5.96 25.94 0.08
N LEU A 214 -6.58 24.76 -0.11
CA LEU A 214 -6.87 23.82 0.98
C LEU A 214 -5.66 22.98 1.40
N SER A 215 -4.58 22.95 0.59
CA SER A 215 -3.35 22.17 0.86
C SER A 215 -2.29 23.00 1.62
N VAL A 216 -2.47 24.30 1.76
CA VAL A 216 -1.61 25.24 2.51
C VAL A 216 -2.21 25.52 3.87
#